data_4fe77e13cbafd0a77906085053100ea9
#
_entry.id   4fe77e13cbafd0a77906085053100ea9
#
_cell.length_a   1.000
_cell.length_b   1.000
_cell.length_c   1.000
_cell.angle_alpha   90.00
_cell.angle_beta   90.00
_cell.angle_gamma   90.00
#
_symmetry.space_group_name_H-M   'P 1'
#
loop_
_entity.id
_entity.type
_entity.pdbx_description
1 polymer ?
#
loop_
_entity_poly.entity_id
_entity_poly.type
_entity_poly.pdbx_seq_one_letter_code
_entity_poly.pdbx_strand_id
1 'polypeptide(L)'
;HPGGVVIVPDEIRKYVPVLMATKGVQILEWEKDQTEDSGLLKIDLLGNRSLAVVRDTLKQVGVYRSKYVDYHSIPSVGDAKTEALMQAGKTMGIFYIESPATRQLLAKAGRVDFEHVVIYSSIIRPAANRFTNLMLERIHGKAWKLPHPDLEFLSESYGIMVYEEQVSMAARVLAGFGYAESDYIRKVISRSSLAHTVPSWKRKFIQGANQNGYTSELAEKLWVMIESFSGYSFCKPHSASYAMLSFTCAYLKAHFPAEFLASVISNQGGFYSTYAYMSDAKRFGIKILKPHINLSLKNYKGKYNKIRMGFMAICNL
;
A
#
# COMPACT_ATOMS: atom_id res chain seq x y z
N HIS A 1 -19.52 4.85 -6.67
CA HIS A 1 -18.39 4.03 -6.26
C HIS A 1 -18.88 2.70 -5.67
N PRO A 2 -18.34 1.55 -6.05
CA PRO A 2 -18.88 0.26 -5.62
C PRO A 2 -18.71 -0.03 -4.13
N GLY A 3 -17.86 0.69 -3.42
CA GLY A 3 -17.62 0.53 -1.98
C GLY A 3 -18.07 1.72 -1.13
N GLY A 4 -18.50 2.82 -1.75
CA GLY A 4 -18.94 4.01 -1.02
C GLY A 4 -20.43 3.94 -0.72
N VAL A 5 -20.80 4.14 0.54
CA VAL A 5 -22.20 4.12 1.01
C VAL A 5 -22.45 5.40 1.80
N VAL A 6 -23.62 6.02 1.57
CA VAL A 6 -24.14 7.11 2.38
C VAL A 6 -25.36 6.62 3.12
N ILE A 7 -25.43 6.87 4.42
CA ILE A 7 -26.55 6.51 5.28
C ILE A 7 -27.20 7.79 5.80
N VAL A 8 -28.49 7.90 5.62
CA VAL A 8 -29.33 9.01 6.11
C VAL A 8 -30.49 8.47 6.95
N PRO A 9 -31.09 9.29 7.81
CA PRO A 9 -32.18 8.84 8.71
C PRO A 9 -33.46 8.35 8.02
N ASP A 10 -33.73 8.88 6.82
CA ASP A 10 -34.95 8.59 6.07
C ASP A 10 -34.66 8.47 4.56
N GLU A 11 -35.60 8.82 3.67
CA GLU A 11 -35.42 8.65 2.23
C GLU A 11 -34.31 9.53 1.66
N ILE A 12 -33.30 8.91 1.02
CA ILE A 12 -32.10 9.57 0.50
C ILE A 12 -32.42 10.70 -0.50
N ARG A 13 -33.51 10.58 -1.26
CA ARG A 13 -33.94 11.59 -2.23
C ARG A 13 -34.34 12.95 -1.62
N LYS A 14 -34.54 13.00 -0.30
CA LYS A 14 -34.74 14.26 0.41
C LYS A 14 -33.45 15.07 0.59
N TYR A 15 -32.33 14.43 0.45
CA TYR A 15 -30.97 15.00 0.71
C TYR A 15 -30.18 15.23 -0.57
N VAL A 16 -30.33 14.31 -1.55
CA VAL A 16 -29.48 14.31 -2.74
C VAL A 16 -30.20 13.66 -3.92
N PRO A 17 -30.02 14.16 -5.15
CA PRO A 17 -30.50 13.50 -6.36
C PRO A 17 -29.92 12.09 -6.50
N VAL A 18 -30.74 11.16 -6.94
CA VAL A 18 -30.33 9.76 -7.17
C VAL A 18 -30.73 9.32 -8.57
N LEU A 19 -29.91 8.46 -9.13
CA LEU A 19 -30.18 7.79 -10.40
C LEU A 19 -30.00 6.28 -10.27
N MET A 20 -30.54 5.54 -11.21
CA MET A 20 -30.42 4.10 -11.25
C MET A 20 -29.18 3.71 -12.09
N ALA A 21 -28.21 3.06 -11.46
CA ALA A 21 -27.08 2.51 -12.18
C ALA A 21 -27.50 1.32 -13.06
N THR A 22 -26.71 1.01 -14.08
CA THR A 22 -26.94 -0.13 -14.98
C THR A 22 -27.02 -1.48 -14.26
N LYS A 23 -26.48 -1.57 -13.05
CA LYS A 23 -26.54 -2.75 -12.17
C LYS A 23 -27.82 -2.86 -11.34
N GLY A 24 -28.78 -1.96 -11.52
CA GLY A 24 -30.04 -1.97 -10.77
C GLY A 24 -29.97 -1.47 -9.34
N VAL A 25 -28.93 -0.71 -8.98
CA VAL A 25 -28.77 -0.09 -7.66
C VAL A 25 -28.87 1.43 -7.77
N GLN A 26 -29.47 2.07 -6.75
CA GLN A 26 -29.47 3.52 -6.66
C GLN A 26 -28.10 4.06 -6.35
N ILE A 27 -27.69 5.11 -7.05
CA ILE A 27 -26.44 5.85 -6.81
C ILE A 27 -26.74 7.33 -6.69
N LEU A 28 -25.93 8.04 -5.92
CA LEU A 28 -26.00 9.50 -5.82
C LEU A 28 -25.46 10.11 -7.12
N GLU A 29 -26.09 11.21 -7.58
CA GLU A 29 -25.59 11.96 -8.74
C GLU A 29 -24.37 12.82 -8.40
N TRP A 30 -24.14 13.08 -7.12
CA TRP A 30 -23.01 13.87 -6.67
C TRP A 30 -21.72 13.03 -6.59
N GLU A 31 -20.64 13.67 -6.93
CA GLU A 31 -19.33 13.10 -6.73
C GLU A 31 -18.89 13.24 -5.24
N LYS A 32 -17.72 12.71 -4.90
CA LYS A 32 -17.27 12.60 -3.51
C LYS A 32 -17.24 13.95 -2.78
N ASP A 33 -16.60 14.97 -3.39
CA ASP A 33 -16.36 16.25 -2.72
C ASP A 33 -17.68 17.00 -2.52
N GLN A 34 -18.60 16.97 -3.49
CA GLN A 34 -19.95 17.54 -3.35
C GLN A 34 -20.75 16.84 -2.24
N THR A 35 -20.61 15.53 -2.11
CA THR A 35 -21.27 14.74 -1.05
C THR A 35 -20.77 15.14 0.33
N GLU A 36 -19.45 15.29 0.48
CA GLU A 36 -18.81 15.72 1.72
C GLU A 36 -19.15 17.19 2.06
N ASP A 37 -19.13 18.10 1.08
CA ASP A 37 -19.48 19.51 1.25
C ASP A 37 -20.94 19.74 1.68
N SER A 38 -21.83 18.83 1.30
CA SER A 38 -23.25 18.85 1.73
C SER A 38 -23.47 18.30 3.14
N GLY A 39 -22.41 17.89 3.84
CA GLY A 39 -22.47 17.33 5.19
C GLY A 39 -22.87 15.85 5.25
N LEU A 40 -22.94 15.16 4.11
CA LEU A 40 -23.20 13.72 4.08
C LEU A 40 -21.91 12.92 4.31
N LEU A 41 -21.97 11.95 5.21
CA LEU A 41 -20.83 11.08 5.49
C LEU A 41 -20.77 9.91 4.51
N LYS A 42 -19.70 9.86 3.70
CA LYS A 42 -19.40 8.71 2.85
C LYS A 42 -18.65 7.64 3.64
N ILE A 43 -19.25 6.49 3.78
CA ILE A 43 -18.67 5.32 4.44
C ILE A 43 -18.10 4.40 3.35
N ASP A 44 -16.81 4.07 3.45
CA ASP A 44 -16.15 3.15 2.51
C ASP A 44 -16.18 1.71 3.04
N LEU A 45 -16.92 0.85 2.34
CA LEU A 45 -16.99 -0.59 2.62
C LEU A 45 -16.20 -1.35 1.56
N LEU A 46 -14.90 -1.31 1.68
CA LEU A 46 -13.99 -1.97 0.73
C LEU A 46 -13.63 -3.37 1.20
N GLY A 47 -13.97 -4.37 0.39
CA GLY A 47 -13.48 -5.73 0.59
C GLY A 47 -12.00 -5.82 0.27
N ASN A 48 -11.21 -6.42 1.17
CA ASN A 48 -9.81 -6.71 0.90
C ASN A 48 -9.66 -8.14 0.37
N ARG A 49 -9.40 -8.27 -0.94
CA ARG A 49 -9.16 -9.56 -1.60
C ARG A 49 -8.04 -10.36 -0.93
N SER A 50 -7.02 -9.70 -0.44
CA SER A 50 -5.89 -10.38 0.18
C SER A 50 -6.25 -11.07 1.50
N LEU A 51 -7.25 -10.59 2.23
CA LEU A 51 -7.80 -11.32 3.39
C LEU A 51 -8.51 -12.60 2.95
N ALA A 52 -9.18 -12.60 1.78
CA ALA A 52 -9.74 -13.83 1.22
C ALA A 52 -8.61 -14.82 0.82
N VAL A 53 -7.51 -14.33 0.26
CA VAL A 53 -6.32 -15.15 -0.02
C VAL A 53 -5.76 -15.78 1.26
N VAL A 54 -5.62 -15.00 2.33
CA VAL A 54 -5.15 -15.48 3.64
C VAL A 54 -6.10 -16.57 4.17
N ARG A 55 -7.40 -16.27 4.26
CA ARG A 55 -8.44 -17.22 4.70
C ARG A 55 -8.38 -18.54 3.93
N ASP A 56 -8.34 -18.46 2.60
CA ASP A 56 -8.37 -19.64 1.74
C ASP A 56 -7.05 -20.43 1.82
N THR A 57 -5.92 -19.75 2.03
CA THR A 57 -4.63 -20.39 2.28
C THR A 57 -4.66 -21.18 3.59
N LEU A 58 -5.08 -20.55 4.67
CA LEU A 58 -5.19 -21.20 5.98
C LEU A 58 -6.13 -22.40 5.94
N LYS A 59 -7.28 -22.25 5.25
CA LYS A 59 -8.21 -23.36 5.01
C LYS A 59 -7.55 -24.52 4.25
N GLN A 60 -6.81 -24.24 3.18
CA GLN A 60 -6.12 -25.27 2.41
C GLN A 60 -5.03 -25.96 3.24
N VAL A 61 -4.26 -25.21 4.03
CA VAL A 61 -3.26 -25.75 4.95
C VAL A 61 -3.91 -26.69 5.98
N GLY A 62 -5.01 -26.24 6.60
CA GLY A 62 -5.78 -27.07 7.56
C GLY A 62 -6.25 -28.39 6.92
N VAL A 63 -6.90 -28.32 5.76
CA VAL A 63 -7.50 -29.48 5.10
C VAL A 63 -6.46 -30.42 4.51
N TYR A 64 -5.41 -29.90 3.87
CA TYR A 64 -4.51 -30.72 3.06
C TYR A 64 -3.18 -31.07 3.71
N ARG A 65 -2.80 -30.37 4.79
CA ARG A 65 -1.61 -30.68 5.59
C ARG A 65 -1.94 -31.13 6.99
N SER A 66 -3.22 -31.13 7.40
CA SER A 66 -3.67 -31.39 8.76
C SER A 66 -2.92 -30.53 9.80
N LYS A 67 -2.63 -29.28 9.41
CA LYS A 67 -1.90 -28.31 10.24
C LYS A 67 -2.78 -27.09 10.49
N TYR A 68 -3.12 -26.85 11.74
CA TYR A 68 -3.76 -25.59 12.12
C TYR A 68 -2.71 -24.47 12.24
N VAL A 69 -2.96 -23.34 11.60
CA VAL A 69 -2.17 -22.11 11.73
C VAL A 69 -3.13 -21.02 12.15
N ASP A 70 -2.96 -20.53 13.37
CA ASP A 70 -3.74 -19.40 13.86
C ASP A 70 -3.27 -18.12 13.19
N TYR A 71 -4.21 -17.36 12.63
CA TYR A 71 -3.94 -16.08 11.99
C TYR A 71 -3.20 -15.11 12.90
N HIS A 72 -3.60 -15.04 14.18
CA HIS A 72 -3.03 -14.12 15.17
C HIS A 72 -1.63 -14.51 15.67
N SER A 73 -1.23 -15.76 15.43
CA SER A 73 0.10 -16.25 15.78
C SER A 73 1.14 -16.11 14.65
N ILE A 74 0.73 -15.64 13.47
CA ILE A 74 1.65 -15.42 12.35
C ILE A 74 2.56 -14.23 12.68
N PRO A 75 3.88 -14.42 12.74
CA PRO A 75 4.79 -13.35 13.09
C PRO A 75 4.81 -12.27 11.99
N SER A 76 4.72 -11.01 12.39
CA SER A 76 4.89 -9.87 11.48
C SER A 76 6.37 -9.56 11.19
N VAL A 77 7.29 -10.04 12.03
CA VAL A 77 8.75 -9.88 11.89
C VAL A 77 9.47 -11.05 12.58
N GLY A 78 10.75 -11.24 12.24
CA GLY A 78 11.61 -12.21 12.90
C GLY A 78 11.52 -13.63 12.35
N ASP A 79 10.74 -13.87 11.28
CA ASP A 79 10.77 -15.15 10.56
C ASP A 79 11.79 -15.08 9.40
N ALA A 80 12.96 -15.65 9.61
CA ALA A 80 14.08 -15.57 8.66
C ALA A 80 13.71 -16.04 7.24
N LYS A 81 12.81 -17.00 7.10
CA LYS A 81 12.36 -17.50 5.80
C LYS A 81 11.48 -16.48 5.07
N THR A 82 10.61 -15.79 5.81
CA THR A 82 9.77 -14.71 5.30
C THR A 82 10.63 -13.52 4.88
N GLU A 83 11.56 -13.11 5.73
CA GLU A 83 12.46 -11.99 5.45
C GLU A 83 13.34 -12.27 4.23
N ALA A 84 13.94 -13.47 4.12
CA ALA A 84 14.73 -13.86 2.96
C ALA A 84 13.91 -13.88 1.65
N LEU A 85 12.65 -14.31 1.70
CA LEU A 85 11.74 -14.25 0.56
C LEU A 85 11.49 -12.81 0.11
N MET A 86 11.24 -11.91 1.06
CA MET A 86 10.98 -10.50 0.78
C MET A 86 12.25 -9.78 0.30
N GLN A 87 13.41 -10.02 0.93
CA GLN A 87 14.72 -9.49 0.51
C GLN A 87 15.07 -9.90 -0.92
N ALA A 88 14.72 -11.11 -1.33
CA ALA A 88 14.92 -11.57 -2.70
C ALA A 88 13.91 -10.99 -3.71
N GLY A 89 12.99 -10.10 -3.31
CA GLY A 89 11.94 -9.54 -4.15
C GLY A 89 10.95 -10.58 -4.69
N LYS A 90 10.83 -11.75 -4.05
CA LYS A 90 9.94 -12.83 -4.47
C LYS A 90 8.49 -12.61 -3.98
N THR A 91 8.01 -11.36 -4.07
CA THR A 91 6.75 -10.93 -3.45
C THR A 91 5.54 -10.90 -4.40
N MET A 92 5.59 -11.59 -5.55
CA MET A 92 4.40 -11.77 -6.40
C MET A 92 3.26 -12.45 -5.61
N GLY A 93 2.05 -11.91 -5.72
CA GLY A 93 0.86 -12.36 -4.98
C GLY A 93 0.78 -11.85 -3.54
N ILE A 94 1.81 -11.21 -3.02
CA ILE A 94 1.81 -10.64 -1.66
C ILE A 94 1.19 -9.24 -1.69
N PHE A 95 0.17 -9.07 -0.89
CA PHE A 95 -0.55 -7.80 -0.78
C PHE A 95 0.40 -6.60 -0.63
N TYR A 96 0.09 -5.52 -1.34
CA TYR A 96 0.72 -4.20 -1.27
C TYR A 96 2.17 -4.13 -1.78
N ILE A 97 2.94 -5.23 -1.79
CA ILE A 97 4.38 -5.25 -2.15
C ILE A 97 4.70 -6.11 -3.38
N GLU A 98 3.70 -6.42 -4.21
CA GLU A 98 3.90 -7.26 -5.40
C GLU A 98 4.26 -6.49 -6.69
N SER A 99 4.19 -5.14 -6.68
CA SER A 99 4.50 -4.34 -7.88
C SER A 99 5.98 -4.49 -8.29
N PRO A 100 6.32 -4.37 -9.58
CA PRO A 100 7.71 -4.43 -10.02
C PRO A 100 8.62 -3.46 -9.29
N ALA A 101 8.15 -2.23 -9.05
CA ALA A 101 8.91 -1.19 -8.35
C ALA A 101 9.22 -1.60 -6.91
N THR A 102 8.22 -2.09 -6.17
CA THR A 102 8.40 -2.55 -4.78
C THR A 102 9.32 -3.75 -4.71
N ARG A 103 9.14 -4.72 -5.60
CA ARG A 103 9.98 -5.92 -5.68
C ARG A 103 11.45 -5.58 -5.93
N GLN A 104 11.71 -4.65 -6.85
CA GLN A 104 13.07 -4.17 -7.12
C GLN A 104 13.65 -3.40 -5.92
N LEU A 105 12.85 -2.57 -5.26
CA LEU A 105 13.29 -1.82 -4.10
C LEU A 105 13.67 -2.75 -2.94
N LEU A 106 12.84 -3.74 -2.61
CA LEU A 106 13.13 -4.76 -1.61
C LEU A 106 14.45 -5.50 -1.90
N ALA A 107 14.63 -5.95 -3.15
CA ALA A 107 15.85 -6.65 -3.57
C ALA A 107 17.10 -5.75 -3.54
N LYS A 108 16.98 -4.48 -3.95
CA LYS A 108 18.08 -3.53 -3.92
C LYS A 108 18.45 -3.11 -2.50
N ALA A 109 17.47 -2.91 -1.63
CA ALA A 109 17.72 -2.49 -0.26
C ALA A 109 18.41 -3.59 0.57
N GLY A 110 18.08 -4.86 0.30
CA GLY A 110 18.67 -6.01 1.03
C GLY A 110 18.34 -6.03 2.53
N ARG A 111 17.55 -5.10 3.00
CA ARG A 111 17.12 -4.98 4.40
C ARG A 111 15.60 -4.99 4.46
N VAL A 112 15.05 -5.93 5.21
CA VAL A 112 13.60 -6.10 5.37
C VAL A 112 13.30 -6.34 6.84
N ASP A 113 12.73 -5.35 7.46
CA ASP A 113 12.04 -5.40 8.74
C ASP A 113 10.73 -4.62 8.60
N PHE A 114 9.93 -4.57 9.65
CA PHE A 114 8.61 -3.94 9.60
C PHE A 114 8.69 -2.47 9.19
N GLU A 115 9.57 -1.69 9.83
CA GLU A 115 9.73 -0.25 9.60
C GLU A 115 10.17 0.03 8.15
N HIS A 116 11.11 -0.78 7.63
CA HIS A 116 11.56 -0.62 6.26
C HIS A 116 10.47 -0.94 5.23
N VAL A 117 9.63 -1.96 5.47
CA VAL A 117 8.50 -2.26 4.57
C VAL A 117 7.48 -1.11 4.58
N VAL A 118 7.21 -0.50 5.73
CA VAL A 118 6.37 0.71 5.84
C VAL A 118 6.96 1.85 5.03
N ILE A 119 8.28 2.11 5.14
CA ILE A 119 8.98 3.15 4.37
C ILE A 119 8.92 2.82 2.86
N TYR A 120 9.27 1.60 2.46
CA TYR A 120 9.32 1.20 1.05
C TYR A 120 7.97 1.32 0.36
N SER A 121 6.91 0.94 1.05
CA SER A 121 5.56 1.05 0.52
C SER A 121 5.09 2.50 0.37
N SER A 122 5.66 3.43 1.14
CA SER A 122 5.28 4.84 1.15
C SER A 122 6.13 5.71 0.23
N ILE A 123 7.40 5.33 -0.04
CA ILE A 123 8.32 6.14 -0.85
C ILE A 123 8.14 5.95 -2.35
N ILE A 124 7.51 4.85 -2.79
CA ILE A 124 7.34 4.55 -4.22
C ILE A 124 6.29 5.48 -4.82
N ARG A 125 6.76 6.59 -5.38
CA ARG A 125 5.97 7.62 -6.05
C ARG A 125 6.72 8.11 -7.29
N PRO A 126 6.04 8.51 -8.37
CA PRO A 126 6.70 8.95 -9.60
C PRO A 126 7.73 10.07 -9.38
N ALA A 127 7.40 11.07 -8.55
CA ALA A 127 8.26 12.22 -8.26
C ALA A 127 9.37 11.95 -7.22
N ALA A 128 9.38 10.77 -6.58
CA ALA A 128 10.30 10.47 -5.46
C ALA A 128 11.53 9.63 -5.86
N ASN A 129 11.74 9.30 -7.13
CA ASN A 129 12.81 8.41 -7.56
C ASN A 129 14.20 8.81 -7.04
N ARG A 130 14.53 10.11 -7.06
CA ARG A 130 15.81 10.61 -6.52
C ARG A 130 15.94 10.35 -5.02
N PHE A 131 14.85 10.49 -4.26
CA PHE A 131 14.84 10.26 -2.82
C PHE A 131 14.91 8.78 -2.49
N THR A 132 14.30 7.92 -3.32
CA THR A 132 14.42 6.46 -3.22
C THR A 132 15.88 6.03 -3.40
N ASN A 133 16.57 6.56 -4.41
CA ASN A 133 17.99 6.25 -4.63
C ASN A 133 18.86 6.76 -3.47
N LEU A 134 18.62 7.98 -2.99
CA LEU A 134 19.34 8.54 -1.85
C LEU A 134 19.14 7.71 -0.58
N MET A 135 17.92 7.22 -0.35
CA MET A 135 17.61 6.34 0.78
C MET A 135 18.39 5.03 0.66
N LEU A 136 18.42 4.40 -0.52
CA LEU A 136 19.19 3.17 -0.75
C LEU A 136 20.67 3.36 -0.47
N GLU A 137 21.28 4.46 -0.92
CA GLU A 137 22.68 4.79 -0.61
C GLU A 137 22.91 4.87 0.91
N ARG A 138 21.98 5.47 1.66
CA ARG A 138 22.07 5.61 3.12
C ARG A 138 21.84 4.28 3.85
N ILE A 139 20.95 3.46 3.38
CA ILE A 139 20.75 2.09 3.89
C ILE A 139 22.04 1.27 3.72
N HIS A 140 22.76 1.48 2.61
CA HIS A 140 24.03 0.80 2.32
C HIS A 140 25.26 1.45 2.98
N GLY A 141 25.06 2.36 3.93
CA GLY A 141 26.12 2.91 4.76
C GLY A 141 26.71 4.24 4.29
N LYS A 142 26.13 4.90 3.26
CA LYS A 142 26.54 6.26 2.93
C LYS A 142 26.28 7.18 4.12
N ALA A 143 27.31 7.87 4.58
CA ALA A 143 27.20 8.84 5.68
C ALA A 143 26.17 9.93 5.33
N TRP A 144 25.34 10.27 6.30
CA TRP A 144 24.34 11.32 6.15
C TRP A 144 24.11 12.02 7.50
N LYS A 145 23.59 13.23 7.41
CA LYS A 145 23.18 14.02 8.57
C LYS A 145 21.80 14.58 8.32
N LEU A 146 21.05 14.81 9.38
CA LEU A 146 19.82 15.57 9.29
C LEU A 146 20.11 16.97 8.73
N PRO A 147 19.26 17.52 7.87
CA PRO A 147 19.42 18.87 7.34
C PRO A 147 19.45 19.95 8.43
N HIS A 148 18.76 19.70 9.55
CA HIS A 148 18.76 20.53 10.75
C HIS A 148 18.35 19.66 11.96
N PRO A 149 18.86 19.93 13.20
CA PRO A 149 18.47 19.16 14.38
C PRO A 149 16.95 19.13 14.65
N ASP A 150 16.22 20.22 14.39
CA ASP A 150 14.78 20.31 14.59
C ASP A 150 13.96 19.39 13.67
N LEU A 151 14.62 18.74 12.70
CA LEU A 151 14.03 17.77 11.79
C LEU A 151 14.25 16.32 12.24
N GLU A 152 14.41 16.09 13.55
CA GLU A 152 14.63 14.76 14.15
C GLU A 152 13.58 13.73 13.69
N PHE A 153 12.34 14.15 13.46
CA PHE A 153 11.28 13.29 12.94
C PHE A 153 11.57 12.68 11.54
N LEU A 154 12.60 13.16 10.83
CA LEU A 154 13.06 12.55 9.58
C LEU A 154 14.11 11.46 9.78
N SER A 155 14.62 11.26 11.01
CA SER A 155 15.68 10.27 11.26
C SER A 155 15.22 8.85 10.99
N GLU A 156 13.98 8.51 11.31
CA GLU A 156 13.39 7.20 11.03
C GLU A 156 13.37 6.85 9.52
N SER A 157 13.32 7.85 8.67
CA SER A 157 13.27 7.74 7.21
C SER A 157 14.54 8.25 6.52
N TYR A 158 15.67 8.13 7.20
CA TYR A 158 16.98 8.49 6.67
C TYR A 158 17.11 9.97 6.24
N GLY A 159 16.45 10.89 6.93
CA GLY A 159 16.43 12.31 6.61
C GLY A 159 15.66 12.67 5.33
N ILE A 160 14.73 11.82 4.91
CA ILE A 160 13.91 11.99 3.72
C ILE A 160 12.43 12.02 4.14
N MET A 161 11.63 12.90 3.56
CA MET A 161 10.18 12.89 3.77
C MET A 161 9.54 11.72 3.02
N VAL A 162 8.92 10.82 3.76
CA VAL A 162 8.26 9.61 3.25
C VAL A 162 6.76 9.64 3.52
N TYR A 163 6.35 10.19 4.66
CA TYR A 163 4.96 10.23 5.11
C TYR A 163 4.35 11.61 4.99
N GLU A 164 3.05 11.68 4.75
CA GLU A 164 2.34 12.97 4.65
C GLU A 164 2.36 13.77 5.95
N GLU A 165 2.41 13.10 7.10
CA GLU A 165 2.53 13.76 8.39
C GLU A 165 3.85 14.55 8.51
N GLN A 166 4.92 14.07 7.90
CA GLN A 166 6.21 14.74 7.89
C GLN A 166 6.16 16.07 7.12
N VAL A 167 5.27 16.19 6.12
CA VAL A 167 5.01 17.47 5.43
C VAL A 167 4.40 18.48 6.39
N SER A 168 3.36 18.09 7.13
CA SER A 168 2.72 18.94 8.13
C SER A 168 3.69 19.31 9.26
N MET A 169 4.50 18.35 9.72
CA MET A 169 5.51 18.61 10.76
C MET A 169 6.57 19.60 10.29
N ALA A 170 7.08 19.46 9.06
CA ALA A 170 8.05 20.40 8.48
C ALA A 170 7.46 21.82 8.36
N ALA A 171 6.21 21.94 7.93
CA ALA A 171 5.54 23.21 7.81
C ALA A 171 5.37 23.92 9.19
N ARG A 172 5.09 23.13 10.22
CA ARG A 172 4.98 23.66 11.59
C ARG A 172 6.32 24.06 12.17
N VAL A 173 7.31 23.18 12.08
CA VAL A 173 8.62 23.36 12.71
C VAL A 173 9.38 24.50 12.03
N LEU A 174 9.47 24.50 10.69
CA LEU A 174 10.25 25.51 9.99
C LEU A 174 9.47 26.81 9.78
N ALA A 175 8.29 26.69 9.16
CA ALA A 175 7.55 27.89 8.77
C ALA A 175 6.62 28.47 9.84
N GLY A 176 6.54 27.82 11.01
CA GLY A 176 5.70 28.28 12.12
C GLY A 176 4.19 28.19 11.84
N PHE A 177 3.77 27.35 10.89
CA PHE A 177 2.36 27.20 10.55
C PHE A 177 1.56 26.60 11.71
N GLY A 178 0.34 27.10 11.89
CA GLY A 178 -0.62 26.48 12.80
C GLY A 178 -1.06 25.09 12.30
N TYR A 179 -1.80 24.37 13.15
CA TYR A 179 -2.30 23.02 12.81
C TYR A 179 -3.16 23.02 11.53
N ALA A 180 -4.09 23.96 11.42
CA ALA A 180 -4.98 24.06 10.25
C ALA A 180 -4.22 24.38 8.96
N GLU A 181 -3.26 25.30 9.01
CA GLU A 181 -2.44 25.66 7.84
C GLU A 181 -1.53 24.51 7.41
N SER A 182 -0.94 23.79 8.36
CA SER A 182 -0.05 22.67 8.08
C SER A 182 -0.82 21.48 7.50
N ASP A 183 -2.07 21.25 7.90
CA ASP A 183 -2.93 20.24 7.26
C ASP A 183 -3.39 20.70 5.87
N TYR A 184 -3.67 22.00 5.72
CA TYR A 184 -4.08 22.54 4.44
C TYR A 184 -2.96 22.46 3.39
N ILE A 185 -1.70 22.75 3.73
CA ILE A 185 -0.58 22.59 2.80
C ILE A 185 -0.42 21.12 2.34
N ARG A 186 -0.62 20.17 3.23
CA ARG A 186 -0.66 18.75 2.90
C ARG A 186 -1.73 18.43 1.84
N LYS A 187 -2.94 19.00 2.01
CA LYS A 187 -4.04 18.88 1.04
C LYS A 187 -3.72 19.59 -0.29
N VAL A 188 -3.13 20.77 -0.26
CA VAL A 188 -2.72 21.52 -1.46
C VAL A 188 -1.74 20.70 -2.31
N ILE A 189 -0.76 20.07 -1.68
CA ILE A 189 0.23 19.27 -2.39
C ILE A 189 -0.36 17.97 -2.94
N SER A 190 -1.29 17.34 -2.24
CA SER A 190 -1.86 16.05 -2.65
C SER A 190 -2.99 16.17 -3.70
N ARG A 191 -3.68 17.31 -3.79
CA ARG A 191 -4.84 17.51 -4.67
C ARG A 191 -4.47 18.29 -5.93
N SER A 192 -4.65 17.69 -7.10
CA SER A 192 -4.41 18.34 -8.40
C SER A 192 -5.27 19.59 -8.63
N SER A 193 -6.48 19.62 -8.09
CA SER A 193 -7.38 20.79 -8.15
C SER A 193 -6.80 22.06 -7.47
N LEU A 194 -5.93 21.87 -6.49
CA LEU A 194 -5.27 22.95 -5.76
C LEU A 194 -3.85 23.27 -6.25
N ALA A 195 -3.37 22.60 -7.29
CA ALA A 195 -2.00 22.76 -7.81
C ALA A 195 -1.65 24.19 -8.17
N HIS A 196 -2.61 24.98 -8.62
CA HIS A 196 -2.42 26.40 -8.96
C HIS A 196 -2.02 27.26 -7.74
N THR A 197 -2.30 26.80 -6.51
CA THR A 197 -1.95 27.52 -5.26
C THR A 197 -0.56 27.15 -4.74
N VAL A 198 0.06 26.08 -5.21
CA VAL A 198 1.37 25.58 -4.74
C VAL A 198 2.45 26.68 -4.74
N PRO A 199 2.61 27.54 -5.77
CA PRO A 199 3.63 28.60 -5.76
C PRO A 199 3.43 29.62 -4.63
N SER A 200 2.20 29.95 -4.25
CA SER A 200 1.91 30.87 -3.16
C SER A 200 2.26 30.26 -1.80
N TRP A 201 1.96 28.99 -1.62
CA TRP A 201 2.31 28.24 -0.41
C TRP A 201 3.82 28.02 -0.29
N LYS A 202 4.53 27.82 -1.38
CA LYS A 202 6.00 27.79 -1.38
C LYS A 202 6.57 29.09 -0.82
N ARG A 203 6.13 30.24 -1.37
CA ARG A 203 6.59 31.55 -0.87
C ARG A 203 6.30 31.74 0.61
N LYS A 204 5.08 31.40 1.04
CA LYS A 204 4.68 31.51 2.45
C LYS A 204 5.53 30.60 3.36
N PHE A 205 5.82 29.38 2.93
CA PHE A 205 6.68 28.43 3.66
C PHE A 205 8.11 28.97 3.80
N ILE A 206 8.73 29.44 2.72
CA ILE A 206 10.10 29.99 2.75
C ILE A 206 10.15 31.25 3.60
N GLN A 207 9.17 32.13 3.47
CA GLN A 207 9.10 33.36 4.29
C GLN A 207 8.97 33.04 5.79
N GLY A 208 8.07 32.13 6.15
CA GLY A 208 7.91 31.69 7.54
C GLY A 208 9.18 31.04 8.10
N ALA A 209 9.86 30.19 7.31
CA ALA A 209 11.13 29.61 7.71
C ALA A 209 12.20 30.65 7.96
N ASN A 210 12.33 31.67 7.10
CA ASN A 210 13.28 32.77 7.30
C ASN A 210 12.96 33.57 8.55
N GLN A 211 11.68 33.87 8.84
CA GLN A 211 11.24 34.53 10.04
C GLN A 211 11.58 33.77 11.33
N ASN A 212 11.59 32.46 11.25
CA ASN A 212 11.97 31.56 12.35
C ASN A 212 13.50 31.30 12.44
N GLY A 213 14.31 31.99 11.63
CA GLY A 213 15.77 31.94 11.70
C GLY A 213 16.41 30.81 10.85
N TYR A 214 15.65 30.09 10.04
CA TYR A 214 16.19 29.10 9.11
C TYR A 214 16.63 29.75 7.79
N THR A 215 17.63 29.16 7.14
CA THR A 215 18.13 29.67 5.86
C THR A 215 17.15 29.35 4.71
N SER A 216 17.08 30.24 3.72
CA SER A 216 16.30 30.00 2.49
C SER A 216 16.72 28.72 1.78
N GLU A 217 18.03 28.39 1.78
CA GLU A 217 18.56 27.17 1.20
C GLU A 217 17.97 25.91 1.85
N LEU A 218 17.90 25.88 3.19
CA LEU A 218 17.28 24.79 3.92
C LEU A 218 15.79 24.68 3.59
N ALA A 219 15.07 25.82 3.60
CA ALA A 219 13.65 25.85 3.30
C ALA A 219 13.34 25.36 1.87
N GLU A 220 14.13 25.79 0.89
CA GLU A 220 13.98 25.31 -0.49
C GLU A 220 14.28 23.83 -0.65
N LYS A 221 15.34 23.34 -0.01
CA LYS A 221 15.68 21.92 0.00
C LYS A 221 14.54 21.04 0.55
N LEU A 222 13.89 21.49 1.62
CA LEU A 222 12.75 20.78 2.18
C LEU A 222 11.50 20.94 1.34
N TRP A 223 11.28 22.12 0.74
CA TRP A 223 10.17 22.32 -0.18
C TRP A 223 10.22 21.35 -1.36
N VAL A 224 11.39 21.07 -1.90
CA VAL A 224 11.58 20.07 -2.94
C VAL A 224 11.18 18.65 -2.49
N MET A 225 11.38 18.31 -1.21
CA MET A 225 10.85 17.05 -0.66
C MET A 225 9.32 17.10 -0.56
N ILE A 226 8.75 18.22 -0.11
CA ILE A 226 7.31 18.44 -0.03
C ILE A 226 6.66 18.28 -1.42
N GLU A 227 7.21 18.91 -2.45
CA GLU A 227 6.70 18.78 -3.82
C GLU A 227 6.70 17.34 -4.35
N SER A 228 7.58 16.48 -3.83
CA SER A 228 7.60 15.06 -4.21
C SER A 228 6.33 14.29 -3.80
N PHE A 229 5.47 14.88 -2.99
CA PHE A 229 4.16 14.34 -2.60
C PHE A 229 3.03 14.69 -3.57
N SER A 230 3.30 15.46 -4.63
CA SER A 230 2.27 15.88 -5.59
C SER A 230 1.48 14.69 -6.14
N GLY A 231 0.18 14.70 -5.90
CA GLY A 231 -0.78 13.68 -6.38
C GLY A 231 -0.72 12.33 -5.67
N TYR A 232 0.25 12.08 -4.79
CA TYR A 232 0.39 10.81 -4.07
C TYR A 232 0.94 11.04 -2.68
N SER A 233 0.14 10.79 -1.67
CA SER A 233 0.57 10.81 -0.29
C SER A 233 0.02 9.61 0.47
N PHE A 234 0.82 9.09 1.40
CA PHE A 234 0.40 8.03 2.29
C PHE A 234 0.68 8.43 3.73
N CYS A 235 -0.31 8.21 4.60
CA CYS A 235 -0.09 8.35 6.02
C CYS A 235 0.62 7.11 6.58
N LYS A 236 1.50 7.29 7.57
CA LYS A 236 2.27 6.20 8.18
C LYS A 236 1.38 5.10 8.78
N PRO A 237 0.27 5.41 9.50
CA PRO A 237 -0.64 4.39 10.04
C PRO A 237 -1.25 3.49 8.97
N HIS A 238 -1.62 4.04 7.82
CA HIS A 238 -2.14 3.27 6.70
C HIS A 238 -1.09 2.31 6.15
N SER A 239 0.12 2.80 5.89
CA SER A 239 1.23 1.96 5.41
C SER A 239 1.62 0.89 6.41
N ALA A 240 1.61 1.20 7.72
CA ALA A 240 1.86 0.24 8.78
C ALA A 240 0.80 -0.87 8.84
N SER A 241 -0.48 -0.50 8.77
CA SER A 241 -1.59 -1.48 8.73
C SER A 241 -1.47 -2.44 7.54
N TYR A 242 -1.05 -1.91 6.39
CA TYR A 242 -0.87 -2.69 5.18
C TYR A 242 0.40 -3.55 5.22
N ALA A 243 1.48 -3.06 5.83
CA ALA A 243 2.69 -3.84 6.04
C ALA A 243 2.43 -5.08 6.91
N MET A 244 1.59 -5.00 7.93
CA MET A 244 1.19 -6.17 8.73
C MET A 244 0.59 -7.27 7.87
N LEU A 245 -0.37 -6.93 7.01
CA LEU A 245 -0.98 -7.89 6.08
C LEU A 245 0.03 -8.41 5.04
N SER A 246 0.97 -7.56 4.61
CA SER A 246 2.06 -7.98 3.71
C SER A 246 2.94 -9.05 4.35
N PHE A 247 3.33 -8.88 5.61
CA PHE A 247 4.09 -9.89 6.36
C PHE A 247 3.30 -11.19 6.53
N THR A 248 2.01 -11.12 6.87
CA THR A 248 1.14 -12.30 6.94
C THR A 248 1.10 -13.05 5.61
N CYS A 249 0.90 -12.35 4.50
CA CYS A 249 0.92 -12.96 3.17
C CYS A 249 2.30 -13.53 2.81
N ALA A 250 3.38 -12.83 3.17
CA ALA A 250 4.75 -13.27 2.93
C ALA A 250 5.08 -14.55 3.72
N TYR A 251 4.67 -14.62 4.98
CA TYR A 251 4.81 -15.83 5.80
C TYR A 251 4.09 -17.02 5.16
N LEU A 252 2.84 -16.82 4.78
CA LEU A 252 2.07 -17.89 4.12
C LEU A 252 2.72 -18.34 2.81
N LYS A 253 3.24 -17.41 2.02
CA LYS A 253 3.97 -17.75 0.78
C LYS A 253 5.29 -18.47 1.07
N ALA A 254 6.04 -18.05 2.09
CA ALA A 254 7.31 -18.66 2.45
C ALA A 254 7.16 -20.09 2.98
N HIS A 255 6.12 -20.36 3.78
CA HIS A 255 5.91 -21.64 4.45
C HIS A 255 4.97 -22.58 3.70
N PHE A 256 3.99 -22.04 2.93
CA PHE A 256 2.94 -22.78 2.24
C PHE A 256 2.77 -22.27 0.79
N PRO A 257 3.83 -22.24 -0.02
CA PRO A 257 3.81 -21.53 -1.32
C PRO A 257 2.78 -22.09 -2.29
N ALA A 258 2.50 -23.40 -2.29
CA ALA A 258 1.52 -23.99 -3.19
C ALA A 258 0.09 -23.60 -2.80
N GLU A 259 -0.23 -23.68 -1.52
CA GLU A 259 -1.54 -23.31 -0.98
C GLU A 259 -1.79 -21.81 -1.14
N PHE A 260 -0.76 -21.00 -0.88
CA PHE A 260 -0.84 -19.54 -1.03
C PHE A 260 -1.07 -19.13 -2.50
N LEU A 261 -0.23 -19.60 -3.43
CA LEU A 261 -0.37 -19.25 -4.84
C LEU A 261 -1.65 -19.80 -5.47
N ALA A 262 -2.11 -20.99 -5.05
CA ALA A 262 -3.44 -21.48 -5.44
C ALA A 262 -4.56 -20.56 -4.98
N SER A 263 -4.46 -20.02 -3.76
CA SER A 263 -5.44 -19.07 -3.21
C SER A 263 -5.38 -17.71 -3.92
N VAL A 264 -4.18 -17.22 -4.24
CA VAL A 264 -3.98 -15.98 -5.04
C VAL A 264 -4.69 -16.10 -6.39
N ILE A 265 -4.43 -17.19 -7.12
CA ILE A 265 -5.01 -17.42 -8.44
C ILE A 265 -6.53 -17.59 -8.36
N SER A 266 -7.03 -18.30 -7.36
CA SER A 266 -8.46 -18.53 -7.16
C SER A 266 -9.26 -17.27 -6.85
N ASN A 267 -8.66 -16.34 -6.12
CA ASN A 267 -9.30 -15.07 -5.76
C ASN A 267 -9.15 -13.98 -6.84
N GLN A 268 -8.42 -14.25 -7.92
CA GLN A 268 -8.21 -13.35 -9.08
C GLN A 268 -7.82 -11.90 -8.70
N GLY A 269 -7.72 -10.99 -9.68
CA GLY A 269 -7.60 -9.54 -9.45
C GLY A 269 -6.30 -9.06 -8.78
N GLY A 270 -5.19 -9.82 -8.82
CA GLY A 270 -3.87 -9.34 -8.42
C GLY A 270 -3.23 -8.45 -9.50
N PHE A 271 -2.04 -7.93 -9.22
CA PHE A 271 -1.27 -7.09 -10.14
C PHE A 271 -0.90 -7.83 -11.45
N TYR A 272 -0.69 -9.16 -11.35
CA TYR A 272 -0.26 -9.97 -12.46
C TYR A 272 -1.38 -10.89 -12.99
N SER A 273 -1.20 -11.36 -14.22
CA SER A 273 -2.08 -12.37 -14.80
C SER A 273 -1.94 -13.73 -14.10
N THR A 274 -2.98 -14.56 -14.20
CA THR A 274 -2.95 -15.95 -13.72
C THR A 274 -1.73 -16.73 -14.25
N TYR A 275 -1.36 -16.51 -15.51
CA TYR A 275 -0.18 -17.15 -16.12
C TYR A 275 1.12 -16.75 -15.42
N ALA A 276 1.27 -15.47 -15.04
CA ALA A 276 2.46 -14.99 -14.33
C ALA A 276 2.57 -15.62 -12.93
N TYR A 277 1.44 -15.75 -12.20
CA TYR A 277 1.44 -16.44 -10.90
C TYR A 277 1.74 -17.93 -11.03
N MET A 278 1.27 -18.59 -12.09
CA MET A 278 1.65 -19.99 -12.38
C MET A 278 3.14 -20.13 -12.71
N SER A 279 3.70 -19.16 -13.43
CA SER A 279 5.14 -19.12 -13.71
C SER A 279 5.95 -18.91 -12.43
N ASP A 280 5.47 -18.03 -11.52
CA ASP A 280 6.09 -17.87 -10.21
C ASP A 280 6.04 -19.16 -9.38
N ALA A 281 4.90 -19.86 -9.37
CA ALA A 281 4.77 -21.16 -8.71
C ALA A 281 5.81 -22.17 -9.20
N LYS A 282 6.05 -22.22 -10.50
CA LYS A 282 7.10 -23.09 -11.08
C LYS A 282 8.51 -22.75 -10.59
N ARG A 283 8.81 -21.44 -10.39
CA ARG A 283 10.09 -20.99 -9.81
C ARG A 283 10.28 -21.43 -8.35
N PHE A 284 9.18 -21.68 -7.63
CA PHE A 284 9.17 -22.30 -6.29
C PHE A 284 9.22 -23.83 -6.35
N GLY A 285 9.46 -24.46 -7.52
CA GLY A 285 9.48 -25.91 -7.69
C GLY A 285 8.10 -26.57 -7.61
N ILE A 286 7.02 -25.78 -7.75
CA ILE A 286 5.65 -26.28 -7.64
C ILE A 286 5.19 -26.82 -8.99
N LYS A 287 4.73 -28.08 -9.02
CA LYS A 287 4.18 -28.72 -10.21
C LYS A 287 2.73 -28.28 -10.44
N ILE A 288 2.45 -27.74 -11.62
CA ILE A 288 1.09 -27.38 -12.04
C ILE A 288 0.44 -28.59 -12.69
N LEU A 289 -0.68 -29.04 -12.16
CA LEU A 289 -1.48 -30.19 -12.65
C LEU A 289 -2.70 -29.65 -13.40
N LYS A 290 -2.96 -30.22 -14.59
CA LYS A 290 -4.13 -29.90 -15.43
C LYS A 290 -5.45 -30.19 -14.70
N PRO A 291 -6.59 -29.58 -15.12
CA PRO A 291 -7.90 -29.95 -14.60
C PRO A 291 -8.15 -31.45 -14.76
N HIS A 292 -8.88 -32.04 -13.81
CA HIS A 292 -9.23 -33.46 -13.82
C HIS A 292 -10.61 -33.63 -13.21
N ILE A 293 -11.51 -34.35 -13.90
CA ILE A 293 -12.93 -34.42 -13.56
C ILE A 293 -13.20 -34.92 -12.13
N ASN A 294 -12.42 -35.89 -11.67
CA ASN A 294 -12.61 -36.49 -10.34
C ASN A 294 -11.76 -35.82 -9.23
N LEU A 295 -10.81 -34.94 -9.58
CA LEU A 295 -9.82 -34.42 -8.61
C LEU A 295 -9.81 -32.89 -8.49
N SER A 296 -10.33 -32.17 -9.50
CA SER A 296 -10.41 -30.71 -9.46
C SER A 296 -11.66 -30.24 -8.73
N LEU A 297 -11.55 -29.13 -8.08
CA LEU A 297 -12.65 -28.34 -7.52
C LEU A 297 -12.91 -27.15 -8.42
N LYS A 298 -13.89 -26.30 -8.08
CA LYS A 298 -14.10 -25.02 -8.73
C LYS A 298 -12.82 -24.19 -8.71
N ASN A 299 -12.24 -24.01 -7.53
CA ASN A 299 -11.03 -23.24 -7.30
C ASN A 299 -9.76 -24.07 -7.44
N TYR A 300 -8.62 -23.39 -7.59
CA TYR A 300 -7.30 -24.01 -7.56
C TYR A 300 -7.00 -24.62 -6.18
N LYS A 301 -6.35 -25.77 -6.19
CA LYS A 301 -6.02 -26.52 -4.98
C LYS A 301 -4.51 -26.66 -4.86
N GLY A 302 -3.93 -26.06 -3.83
CA GLY A 302 -2.53 -26.23 -3.45
C GLY A 302 -2.36 -27.35 -2.43
N LYS A 303 -1.34 -28.19 -2.61
CA LYS A 303 -0.95 -29.19 -1.61
C LYS A 303 0.54 -29.50 -1.76
N TYR A 304 1.32 -29.25 -0.71
CA TYR A 304 2.79 -29.42 -0.70
C TYR A 304 3.48 -28.70 -1.86
N ASN A 305 4.00 -29.45 -2.84
CA ASN A 305 4.68 -28.94 -4.03
C ASN A 305 3.84 -29.03 -5.31
N LYS A 306 2.52 -29.08 -5.21
CA LYS A 306 1.61 -29.23 -6.36
C LYS A 306 0.47 -28.22 -6.29
N ILE A 307 0.11 -27.67 -7.43
CA ILE A 307 -1.15 -26.93 -7.63
C ILE A 307 -1.95 -27.63 -8.68
N ARG A 308 -3.18 -28.07 -8.34
CA ARG A 308 -4.16 -28.57 -9.30
C ARG A 308 -5.02 -27.41 -9.78
N MET A 309 -5.11 -27.25 -11.09
CA MET A 309 -6.01 -26.28 -11.70
C MET A 309 -7.47 -26.59 -11.37
N GLY A 310 -8.22 -25.58 -10.99
CA GLY A 310 -9.66 -25.66 -10.78
C GLY A 310 -10.45 -25.58 -12.09
N PHE A 311 -11.72 -25.94 -12.03
CA PHE A 311 -12.61 -25.83 -13.20
C PHE A 311 -12.86 -24.37 -13.62
N MET A 312 -12.69 -23.39 -12.72
CA MET A 312 -12.72 -21.98 -13.06
C MET A 312 -11.67 -21.56 -14.11
N ALA A 313 -10.68 -22.43 -14.41
CA ALA A 313 -9.68 -22.19 -15.45
C ALA A 313 -10.19 -22.56 -16.86
N ILE A 314 -11.35 -23.20 -16.99
CA ILE A 314 -11.92 -23.64 -18.24
C ILE A 314 -12.96 -22.63 -18.68
N CYS A 315 -12.79 -22.06 -19.88
CA CYS A 315 -13.78 -21.13 -20.43
C CYS A 315 -15.12 -21.83 -20.64
N ASN A 316 -16.21 -21.15 -20.33
CA ASN A 316 -17.59 -21.61 -20.52
C ASN A 316 -17.99 -22.84 -19.66
N LEU A 317 -17.37 -23.01 -18.50
CA LEU A 317 -17.74 -24.03 -17.53
C LEU A 317 -18.29 -23.38 -16.26
#